data_0cfd548bde782b335b5c8afd6be3417c
#
_entry.id   0cfd548bde782b335b5c8afd6be3417c
#
_cell.length_a   1.000
_cell.length_b   1.000
_cell.length_c   1.000
_cell.angle_alpha   90.00
_cell.angle_beta   90.00
_cell.angle_gamma   90.00
#
_symmetry.space_group_name_H-M   'P 1'
#
loop_
_entity.id
_entity.type
_entity.pdbx_description
1 polymer ?
#
loop_
_entity_poly.entity_id
_entity_poly.type
_entity_poly.pdbx_seq_one_letter_code
_entity_poly.pdbx_strand_id
1 'polypeptide(L)'
;MESMTRPGGDASPLGLEANMKSASGTISYPLYYSRETAVFLRGSLSWTDEIQHTNISGEDQDLSHDRVTALRVGTSLNKCAYGCIGIDLQFSRGLDIASRSQGETGNGTPLSRSAAKAQFSHLVLNTNYRFSPLENYEVSLNSGGQYSFDDLLNSEQTSITGYNKLSGFTSGSISGDEAWYVRGQINRNFNLSNQISISPYVYGAAGVAYTLSPTAIENRSTAAKSVGLGMQVRGFDKYFFDKSISGRIEYSKNWATGKLEDLADVRLNKQHLLVSLAMSF
;
A
#
# COMPACT_ATOMS: atom_id res chain seq x y z
N MET A 1 -9.58 11.24 12.31
CA MET A 1 -10.24 10.66 11.13
C MET A 1 -10.87 9.34 11.55
N GLU A 2 -12.09 9.08 11.16
CA GLU A 2 -12.74 7.79 11.38
C GLU A 2 -13.00 7.15 10.02
N SER A 3 -12.76 5.86 9.90
CA SER A 3 -13.05 5.11 8.68
C SER A 3 -13.62 3.74 9.04
N MET A 4 -14.58 3.28 8.23
CA MET A 4 -15.14 1.94 8.30
C MET A 4 -14.79 1.24 7.00
N THR A 5 -14.24 0.05 7.10
CA THR A 5 -13.86 -0.76 5.94
C THR A 5 -14.57 -2.10 6.02
N ARG A 6 -15.18 -2.51 4.90
CA ARG A 6 -15.76 -3.83 4.72
C ARG A 6 -15.05 -4.54 3.59
N PRO A 7 -14.50 -5.73 3.78
CA PRO A 7 -13.94 -6.49 2.70
C PRO A 7 -15.03 -6.86 1.69
N GLY A 8 -14.70 -6.74 0.42
CA GLY A 8 -15.56 -7.17 -0.69
C GLY A 8 -15.19 -8.55 -1.22
N GLY A 9 -15.89 -9.01 -2.25
CA GLY A 9 -15.61 -10.28 -2.93
C GLY A 9 -15.95 -11.48 -2.06
N ASP A 10 -15.12 -12.51 -2.10
CA ASP A 10 -15.34 -13.80 -1.44
C ASP A 10 -15.34 -13.73 0.10
N ALA A 11 -14.80 -12.65 0.67
CA ALA A 11 -14.80 -12.41 2.12
C ALA A 11 -16.08 -11.68 2.62
N SER A 12 -16.92 -11.18 1.72
CA SER A 12 -18.18 -10.50 2.07
C SER A 12 -19.13 -11.35 2.93
N PRO A 13 -19.27 -12.70 2.71
CA PRO A 13 -20.14 -13.54 3.53
C PRO A 13 -19.68 -13.69 4.98
N LEU A 14 -18.42 -13.39 5.28
CA LEU A 14 -17.87 -13.50 6.63
C LEU A 14 -18.29 -12.32 7.54
N GLY A 15 -19.00 -11.31 6.99
CA GLY A 15 -19.45 -10.16 7.76
C GLY A 15 -18.36 -9.42 8.51
N LEU A 16 -17.13 -9.42 7.95
CA LEU A 16 -15.99 -8.76 8.56
C LEU A 16 -16.11 -7.24 8.40
N GLU A 17 -15.95 -6.51 9.49
CA GLU A 17 -15.91 -5.05 9.50
C GLU A 17 -14.70 -4.58 10.32
N ALA A 18 -14.02 -3.55 9.85
CA ALA A 18 -12.97 -2.88 10.60
C ALA A 18 -13.33 -1.41 10.83
N ASN A 19 -13.37 -1.03 12.09
CA ASN A 19 -13.55 0.36 12.51
C ASN A 19 -12.21 0.93 12.96
N MET A 20 -11.74 1.97 12.29
CA MET A 20 -10.46 2.60 12.58
C MET A 20 -10.64 4.07 12.90
N LYS A 21 -10.05 4.50 14.04
CA LYS A 21 -9.87 5.89 14.43
C LYS A 21 -8.39 6.22 14.38
N SER A 22 -8.03 7.33 13.78
CA SER A 22 -6.64 7.74 13.71
C SER A 22 -6.47 9.24 13.86
N ALA A 23 -5.35 9.63 14.48
CA ALA A 23 -4.90 11.01 14.59
C ALA A 23 -3.40 11.06 14.30
N SER A 24 -2.96 12.07 13.57
CA SER A 24 -1.53 12.24 13.30
C SER A 24 -1.14 13.71 13.20
N GLY A 25 0.08 14.02 13.66
CA GLY A 25 0.73 15.30 13.48
C GLY A 25 2.06 15.08 12.74
N THR A 26 2.33 15.89 11.72
CA THR A 26 3.55 15.79 10.91
C THR A 26 4.23 17.15 10.82
N ILE A 27 5.55 17.17 11.01
CA ILE A 27 6.42 18.32 10.80
C ILE A 27 7.38 17.96 9.68
N SER A 28 7.55 18.86 8.72
CA SER A 28 8.48 18.71 7.60
C SER A 28 9.41 19.92 7.53
N TYR A 29 10.71 19.66 7.41
CA TYR A 29 11.73 20.71 7.32
C TYR A 29 12.57 20.51 6.05
N PRO A 30 12.71 21.53 5.17
CA PRO A 30 13.56 21.44 4.00
C PRO A 30 15.03 21.51 4.41
N LEU A 31 15.77 20.41 4.26
CA LEU A 31 17.23 20.39 4.48
C LEU A 31 17.99 21.02 3.32
N TYR A 32 17.48 20.78 2.11
CA TYR A 32 18.04 21.37 0.89
C TYR A 32 16.92 21.56 -0.12
N TYR A 33 16.91 22.70 -0.77
CA TYR A 33 15.92 23.00 -1.79
C TYR A 33 16.56 23.80 -2.94
N SER A 34 16.50 23.26 -4.14
CA SER A 34 16.96 23.89 -5.37
C SER A 34 15.98 23.61 -6.50
N ARG A 35 16.25 24.14 -7.68
CA ARG A 35 15.40 23.93 -8.87
C ARG A 35 15.30 22.46 -9.29
N GLU A 36 16.35 21.68 -9.06
CA GLU A 36 16.44 20.28 -9.51
C GLU A 36 16.40 19.28 -8.36
N THR A 37 16.68 19.72 -7.13
CA THR A 37 16.84 18.81 -6.00
C THR A 37 16.12 19.38 -4.78
N ALA A 38 15.32 18.55 -4.15
CA ALA A 38 14.65 18.83 -2.89
C ALA A 38 14.89 17.69 -1.90
N VAL A 39 15.37 18.04 -0.70
CA VAL A 39 15.57 17.09 0.41
C VAL A 39 14.80 17.59 1.62
N PHE A 40 13.93 16.77 2.16
CA PHE A 40 13.15 17.08 3.36
C PHE A 40 13.44 16.09 4.47
N LEU A 41 13.53 16.60 5.69
CA LEU A 41 13.42 15.80 6.91
C LEU A 41 11.97 15.86 7.40
N ARG A 42 11.44 14.73 7.84
CA ARG A 42 10.06 14.58 8.28
C ARG A 42 10.03 13.89 9.64
N GLY A 43 9.24 14.41 10.56
CA GLY A 43 8.90 13.78 11.83
C GLY A 43 7.39 13.71 11.96
N SER A 44 6.85 12.58 12.38
CA SER A 44 5.42 12.45 12.63
C SER A 44 5.15 11.60 13.86
N LEU A 45 4.11 11.99 14.60
CA LEU A 45 3.51 11.19 15.66
C LEU A 45 2.12 10.80 15.20
N SER A 46 1.80 9.54 15.24
CA SER A 46 0.48 9.00 14.88
C SER A 46 -0.07 8.12 15.98
N TRP A 47 -1.38 8.16 16.13
CA TRP A 47 -2.16 7.27 16.99
C TRP A 47 -3.23 6.61 16.15
N THR A 48 -3.39 5.30 16.30
CA THR A 48 -4.38 4.48 15.59
C THR A 48 -5.05 3.55 16.57
N ASP A 49 -6.37 3.45 16.51
CA ASP A 49 -7.22 2.54 17.27
C ASP A 49 -8.10 1.79 16.28
N GLU A 50 -7.90 0.49 16.13
CA GLU A 50 -8.58 -0.37 15.15
C GLU A 50 -9.24 -1.53 15.84
N ILE A 51 -10.55 -1.68 15.64
CA ILE A 51 -11.33 -2.81 16.12
C ILE A 51 -11.89 -3.55 14.90
N GLN A 52 -11.62 -4.85 14.84
CA GLN A 52 -12.19 -5.74 13.82
C GLN A 52 -13.33 -6.54 14.43
N HIS A 53 -14.48 -6.50 13.76
CA HIS A 53 -15.68 -7.23 14.15
C HIS A 53 -16.06 -8.25 13.07
N THR A 54 -16.81 -9.25 13.49
CA THR A 54 -17.54 -10.14 12.58
C THR A 54 -19.01 -10.16 12.97
N ASN A 55 -19.87 -10.17 11.97
CA ASN A 55 -21.31 -10.35 12.16
C ASN A 55 -21.71 -11.69 11.53
N ILE A 56 -21.42 -12.79 12.23
CA ILE A 56 -21.86 -14.12 11.84
C ILE A 56 -23.11 -14.45 12.65
N SER A 57 -24.21 -14.77 11.99
CA SER A 57 -25.49 -15.16 12.61
C SER A 57 -26.22 -14.04 13.36
N GLY A 58 -25.91 -12.75 13.10
CA GLY A 58 -26.60 -11.61 13.72
C GLY A 58 -26.06 -11.21 15.09
N GLU A 59 -24.97 -11.80 15.56
CA GLU A 59 -24.24 -11.37 16.75
C GLU A 59 -22.93 -10.69 16.34
N ASP A 60 -22.73 -9.43 16.79
CA ASP A 60 -21.49 -8.70 16.61
C ASP A 60 -20.45 -9.23 17.60
N GLN A 61 -19.35 -9.77 17.10
CA GLN A 61 -18.24 -10.24 17.91
C GLN A 61 -16.96 -9.52 17.54
N ASP A 62 -16.30 -8.95 18.55
CA ASP A 62 -14.97 -8.36 18.37
C ASP A 62 -13.92 -9.46 18.18
N LEU A 63 -13.26 -9.45 17.02
CA LEU A 63 -12.20 -10.39 16.67
C LEU A 63 -10.84 -9.94 17.16
N SER A 64 -10.53 -8.65 17.00
CA SER A 64 -9.28 -8.07 17.46
C SER A 64 -9.41 -6.58 17.75
N HIS A 65 -8.55 -6.09 18.63
CA HIS A 65 -8.47 -4.67 18.97
C HIS A 65 -7.02 -4.23 19.10
N ASP A 66 -6.54 -3.47 18.13
CA ASP A 66 -5.20 -2.90 18.09
C ASP A 66 -5.24 -1.42 18.43
N ARG A 67 -4.33 -0.98 19.30
CA ARG A 67 -4.12 0.44 19.57
C ARG A 67 -2.63 0.73 19.59
N VAL A 68 -2.19 1.65 18.72
CA VAL A 68 -0.78 1.95 18.47
C VAL A 68 -0.54 3.44 18.46
N THR A 69 0.47 3.87 19.18
CA THR A 69 1.10 5.19 19.03
C THR A 69 2.48 4.99 18.43
N ALA A 70 2.80 5.65 17.33
CA ALA A 70 4.08 5.49 16.66
C ALA A 70 4.75 6.83 16.34
N LEU A 71 6.03 6.92 16.67
CA LEU A 71 6.91 7.99 16.21
C LEU A 71 7.58 7.55 14.91
N ARG A 72 7.53 8.40 13.89
CA ARG A 72 8.17 8.16 12.60
C ARG A 72 9.10 9.30 12.25
N VAL A 73 10.32 8.97 11.84
CA VAL A 73 11.30 9.93 11.35
C VAL A 73 11.76 9.47 9.98
N GLY A 74 11.80 10.38 9.02
CA GLY A 74 12.15 10.02 7.66
C GLY A 74 12.75 11.16 6.88
N THR A 75 13.37 10.80 5.76
CA THR A 75 13.89 11.76 4.79
C THR A 75 13.38 11.43 3.41
N SER A 76 13.10 12.45 2.63
CA SER A 76 12.74 12.31 1.23
C SER A 76 13.69 13.12 0.35
N LEU A 77 14.16 12.50 -0.72
CA LEU A 77 14.96 13.11 -1.79
C LEU A 77 14.14 13.07 -3.08
N ASN A 78 13.98 14.21 -3.72
CA ASN A 78 13.50 14.31 -5.09
C ASN A 78 14.55 15.03 -5.93
N LYS A 79 14.98 14.42 -7.02
CA LYS A 79 15.96 15.00 -7.93
C LYS A 79 15.53 14.76 -9.37
N CYS A 80 15.49 15.84 -10.16
CA CYS A 80 15.22 15.81 -11.58
C CYS A 80 16.40 16.37 -12.36
N ALA A 81 16.95 15.58 -13.31
CA ALA A 81 17.96 16.01 -14.27
C ALA A 81 17.59 15.41 -15.65
N TYR A 82 18.22 14.30 -16.07
CA TYR A 82 17.82 13.54 -17.26
C TYR A 82 16.58 12.67 -17.03
N GLY A 83 16.15 12.52 -15.80
CA GLY A 83 14.96 11.85 -15.31
C GLY A 83 14.70 12.33 -13.89
N CYS A 84 13.57 11.94 -13.32
CA CYS A 84 13.21 12.26 -11.95
C CYS A 84 13.31 11.02 -11.07
N ILE A 85 14.09 11.11 -10.00
CA ILE A 85 14.17 10.10 -8.95
C ILE A 85 13.58 10.66 -7.66
N GLY A 86 12.72 9.87 -7.03
CA GLY A 86 12.26 10.09 -5.67
C GLY A 86 12.69 8.94 -4.79
N ILE A 87 13.22 9.24 -3.61
CA ILE A 87 13.59 8.27 -2.57
C ILE A 87 12.96 8.75 -1.28
N ASP A 88 12.27 7.86 -0.59
CA ASP A 88 11.69 8.10 0.74
C ASP A 88 12.14 7.00 1.68
N LEU A 89 12.82 7.38 2.74
CA LEU A 89 13.30 6.48 3.80
C LEU A 89 12.66 6.90 5.11
N GLN A 90 12.03 5.95 5.83
CA GLN A 90 11.36 6.20 7.08
C GLN A 90 11.68 5.12 8.10
N PHE A 91 12.07 5.53 9.29
CA PHE A 91 12.15 4.69 10.48
C PHE A 91 10.93 4.94 11.35
N SER A 92 10.32 3.86 11.85
CA SER A 92 9.15 3.89 12.72
C SER A 92 9.42 3.18 14.03
N ARG A 93 8.96 3.76 15.12
CA ARG A 93 9.03 3.18 16.46
C ARG A 93 7.68 3.27 17.14
N GLY A 94 7.10 2.12 17.51
CA GLY A 94 5.95 2.03 18.38
C GLY A 94 6.30 2.45 19.81
N LEU A 95 5.43 3.26 20.41
CA LEU A 95 5.59 3.81 21.76
C LEU A 95 4.59 3.16 22.72
N ASP A 96 4.97 3.10 24.00
CA ASP A 96 4.09 2.61 25.08
C ASP A 96 3.23 3.75 25.67
N ILE A 97 2.73 4.62 24.82
CA ILE A 97 1.89 5.77 25.21
C ILE A 97 0.55 5.63 24.50
N ALA A 98 -0.54 5.52 25.26
CA ALA A 98 -1.88 5.31 24.73
C ALA A 98 -1.96 4.14 23.73
N SER A 99 -1.09 3.15 23.90
CA SER A 99 -1.02 1.91 23.11
C SER A 99 -1.61 0.75 23.91
N ARG A 100 -1.92 -0.36 23.20
CA ARG A 100 -2.46 -1.55 23.83
C ARG A 100 -1.47 -2.70 23.69
N SER A 101 -1.08 -3.31 24.79
CA SER A 101 -0.21 -4.49 24.88
C SER A 101 -1.03 -5.75 25.19
N GLN A 102 -0.50 -6.91 24.89
CA GLN A 102 -1.17 -8.20 25.11
C GLN A 102 -1.62 -8.46 26.55
N GLY A 103 -0.94 -7.88 27.56
CA GLY A 103 -1.28 -8.04 28.98
C GLY A 103 -2.46 -7.19 29.48
N GLU A 104 -2.93 -6.23 28.67
CA GLU A 104 -3.98 -5.27 29.04
C GLU A 104 -5.40 -5.70 28.59
N THR A 105 -5.61 -6.97 28.30
CA THR A 105 -6.86 -7.49 27.78
C THR A 105 -7.94 -7.58 28.86
N GLY A 106 -8.35 -6.43 29.40
CA GLY A 106 -9.41 -6.37 30.40
C GLY A 106 -10.78 -6.87 29.92
N ASN A 107 -11.00 -6.99 28.61
CA ASN A 107 -12.28 -7.42 28.02
C ASN A 107 -12.16 -8.65 27.10
N GLY A 108 -11.06 -9.36 27.12
CA GLY A 108 -10.92 -10.62 26.37
C GLY A 108 -10.65 -10.49 24.86
N THR A 109 -10.76 -9.30 24.24
CA THR A 109 -10.47 -9.13 22.80
C THR A 109 -8.97 -9.15 22.55
N PRO A 110 -8.42 -10.09 21.74
CA PRO A 110 -7.00 -10.20 21.47
C PRO A 110 -6.48 -9.06 20.58
N LEU A 111 -5.17 -8.95 20.46
CA LEU A 111 -4.54 -8.20 19.38
C LEU A 111 -4.74 -8.93 18.03
N SER A 112 -4.65 -8.22 16.91
CA SER A 112 -4.77 -8.78 15.57
C SER A 112 -3.75 -9.91 15.30
N ARG A 113 -2.60 -9.86 15.99
CA ARG A 113 -1.56 -10.91 15.94
C ARG A 113 -0.99 -11.16 17.34
N SER A 114 -1.00 -12.42 17.74
CA SER A 114 -0.61 -12.84 19.09
C SER A 114 0.89 -12.65 19.41
N ALA A 115 1.76 -12.69 18.40
CA ALA A 115 3.20 -12.46 18.56
C ALA A 115 3.58 -10.98 18.55
N ALA A 116 2.72 -10.11 18.00
CA ALA A 116 2.99 -8.70 17.83
C ALA A 116 2.80 -7.90 19.12
N LYS A 117 3.44 -6.73 19.16
CA LYS A 117 3.35 -5.76 20.25
C LYS A 117 3.18 -4.37 19.67
N ALA A 118 2.58 -3.46 20.45
CA ALA A 118 2.54 -2.05 20.08
C ALA A 118 3.92 -1.38 20.08
N GLN A 119 4.89 -1.94 20.82
CA GLN A 119 6.30 -1.52 20.78
C GLN A 119 7.04 -2.30 19.70
N PHE A 120 7.20 -1.69 18.56
CA PHE A 120 7.89 -2.26 17.38
C PHE A 120 8.89 -1.27 16.79
N SER A 121 9.73 -1.75 15.91
CA SER A 121 10.64 -0.95 15.09
C SER A 121 10.64 -1.49 13.66
N HIS A 122 10.52 -0.62 12.69
CA HIS A 122 10.70 -1.01 11.28
C HIS A 122 11.24 0.14 10.44
N LEU A 123 11.83 -0.21 9.30
CA LEU A 123 12.38 0.70 8.31
C LEU A 123 11.63 0.51 6.99
N VAL A 124 11.19 1.60 6.38
CA VAL A 124 10.51 1.60 5.08
C VAL A 124 11.35 2.39 4.08
N LEU A 125 11.58 1.81 2.91
CA LEU A 125 12.21 2.47 1.77
C LEU A 125 11.24 2.42 0.58
N ASN A 126 10.98 3.58 -0.03
CA ASN A 126 10.28 3.66 -1.30
C ASN A 126 11.12 4.43 -2.30
N THR A 127 11.17 3.96 -3.53
CA THR A 127 11.85 4.65 -4.63
C THR A 127 10.95 4.70 -5.85
N ASN A 128 11.02 5.80 -6.56
CA ASN A 128 10.43 5.95 -7.88
C ASN A 128 11.44 6.61 -8.81
N TYR A 129 11.53 6.10 -10.02
CA TYR A 129 12.35 6.69 -11.07
C TYR A 129 11.52 6.80 -12.34
N ARG A 130 11.59 7.95 -12.98
CA ARG A 130 10.86 8.23 -14.21
C ARG A 130 11.76 8.97 -15.18
N PHE A 131 11.82 8.50 -16.41
CA PHE A 131 12.55 9.19 -17.48
C PHE A 131 11.87 8.96 -18.83
N SER A 132 12.13 9.87 -19.76
CA SER A 132 11.62 9.82 -21.13
C SER A 132 12.78 9.59 -22.11
N PRO A 133 13.05 8.34 -22.51
CA PRO A 133 14.16 8.01 -23.40
C PRO A 133 13.95 8.53 -24.82
N LEU A 134 12.73 8.68 -25.25
CA LEU A 134 12.30 9.16 -26.55
C LEU A 134 11.07 10.08 -26.39
N GLU A 135 10.82 10.92 -27.38
CA GLU A 135 9.60 11.73 -27.41
C GLU A 135 8.37 10.83 -27.32
N ASN A 136 7.43 11.23 -26.47
CA ASN A 136 6.19 10.49 -26.15
C ASN A 136 6.34 9.12 -25.47
N TYR A 137 7.56 8.69 -25.13
CA TYR A 137 7.77 7.50 -24.31
C TYR A 137 8.20 7.86 -22.90
N GLU A 138 7.62 7.20 -21.93
CA GLU A 138 8.01 7.33 -20.52
C GLU A 138 8.27 5.93 -19.95
N VAL A 139 9.40 5.79 -19.28
CA VAL A 139 9.74 4.61 -18.50
C VAL A 139 9.69 4.97 -17.03
N SER A 140 8.97 4.18 -16.25
CA SER A 140 8.90 4.34 -14.80
C SER A 140 9.29 3.05 -14.08
N LEU A 141 10.04 3.22 -13.00
CA LEU A 141 10.42 2.15 -12.08
C LEU A 141 9.97 2.57 -10.68
N ASN A 142 9.13 1.74 -10.06
CA ASN A 142 8.72 1.91 -8.69
C ASN A 142 9.21 0.71 -7.89
N SER A 143 9.85 0.94 -6.77
CA SER A 143 10.21 -0.11 -5.84
C SER A 143 10.04 0.36 -4.42
N GLY A 144 9.84 -0.58 -3.52
CA GLY A 144 9.74 -0.28 -2.12
C GLY A 144 9.82 -1.53 -1.29
N GLY A 145 10.03 -1.32 -0.01
CA GLY A 145 10.06 -2.41 0.94
C GLY A 145 10.05 -1.92 2.37
N GLN A 146 9.79 -2.86 3.23
CA GLN A 146 9.83 -2.74 4.68
C GLN A 146 10.70 -3.83 5.24
N TYR A 147 11.56 -3.46 6.18
CA TYR A 147 12.31 -4.38 7.03
C TYR A 147 11.88 -4.18 8.46
N SER A 148 11.44 -5.23 9.13
CA SER A 148 10.98 -5.17 10.51
C SER A 148 11.96 -5.84 11.46
N PHE A 149 12.17 -5.22 12.60
CA PHE A 149 12.98 -5.78 13.69
C PHE A 149 12.14 -6.57 14.70
N ASP A 150 10.81 -6.43 14.60
CA ASP A 150 9.82 -6.98 15.51
C ASP A 150 8.63 -7.54 14.73
N ASP A 151 7.84 -8.43 15.35
CA ASP A 151 6.53 -8.82 14.83
C ASP A 151 5.58 -7.62 14.85
N LEU A 152 4.87 -7.38 13.75
CA LEU A 152 4.01 -6.22 13.58
C LEU A 152 2.53 -6.57 13.72
N LEU A 153 1.76 -5.64 14.28
CA LEU A 153 0.30 -5.65 14.19
C LEU A 153 -0.13 -5.46 12.73
N ASN A 154 -1.31 -5.93 12.38
CA ASN A 154 -1.81 -5.88 11.00
C ASN A 154 -1.80 -4.45 10.42
N SER A 155 -2.09 -3.43 11.23
CA SER A 155 -2.06 -2.02 10.83
C SER A 155 -0.66 -1.49 10.45
N GLU A 156 0.41 -2.14 10.91
CA GLU A 156 1.80 -1.75 10.62
C GLU A 156 2.48 -2.66 9.58
N GLN A 157 1.81 -3.74 9.16
CA GLN A 157 2.30 -4.58 8.08
C GLN A 157 2.23 -3.83 6.73
N THR A 158 3.12 -4.18 5.81
CA THR A 158 3.12 -3.62 4.47
C THR A 158 2.71 -4.65 3.43
N SER A 159 1.96 -4.20 2.41
CA SER A 159 1.54 -5.03 1.30
C SER A 159 2.40 -4.81 0.07
N ILE A 160 2.68 -5.88 -0.68
CA ILE A 160 3.30 -5.81 -2.01
C ILE A 160 2.26 -5.64 -3.13
N THR A 161 0.96 -5.76 -2.84
CA THR A 161 -0.12 -5.66 -3.82
C THR A 161 -0.82 -4.30 -3.78
N GLY A 162 -1.34 -3.86 -4.92
CA GLY A 162 -2.04 -2.58 -5.06
C GLY A 162 -1.64 -1.77 -6.28
N TYR A 163 -2.21 -0.60 -6.43
CA TYR A 163 -2.25 0.23 -7.64
C TYR A 163 -0.89 0.46 -8.35
N ASN A 164 0.16 0.83 -7.63
CA ASN A 164 1.50 1.08 -8.19
C ASN A 164 2.52 0.00 -7.80
N LYS A 165 2.04 -1.13 -7.33
CA LYS A 165 2.80 -2.30 -6.92
C LYS A 165 2.42 -3.47 -7.85
N LEU A 166 2.08 -4.62 -7.32
CA LEU A 166 1.51 -5.74 -8.07
C LEU A 166 0.00 -5.50 -8.23
N SER A 167 -0.38 -4.65 -9.18
CA SER A 167 -1.77 -4.24 -9.41
C SER A 167 -2.67 -5.32 -9.97
N GLY A 168 -2.10 -6.42 -10.41
CA GLY A 168 -2.85 -7.61 -10.83
C GLY A 168 -3.47 -8.41 -9.68
N PHE A 169 -3.18 -8.08 -8.44
CA PHE A 169 -3.79 -8.67 -7.26
C PHE A 169 -4.66 -7.63 -6.54
N THR A 170 -5.64 -8.10 -5.77
CA THR A 170 -6.42 -7.25 -4.88
C THR A 170 -5.48 -6.50 -3.93
N SER A 171 -5.71 -5.20 -3.74
CA SER A 171 -4.90 -4.39 -2.83
C SER A 171 -4.94 -4.96 -1.41
N GLY A 172 -3.78 -5.08 -0.76
CA GLY A 172 -3.67 -5.63 0.59
C GLY A 172 -3.68 -7.16 0.68
N SER A 173 -3.90 -7.90 -0.43
CA SER A 173 -4.05 -9.36 -0.39
C SER A 173 -2.78 -10.13 -0.04
N ILE A 174 -1.61 -9.55 -0.24
CA ILE A 174 -0.31 -10.14 0.14
C ILE A 174 0.44 -9.09 0.96
N SER A 175 0.49 -9.29 2.26
CA SER A 175 1.16 -8.41 3.23
C SER A 175 2.04 -9.23 4.17
N GLY A 176 2.91 -8.54 4.91
CA GLY A 176 3.79 -9.16 5.89
C GLY A 176 4.52 -8.14 6.73
N ASP A 177 5.28 -8.62 7.72
CA ASP A 177 6.12 -7.81 8.58
C ASP A 177 7.27 -7.21 7.77
N GLU A 178 7.85 -8.00 6.87
CA GLU A 178 8.83 -7.58 5.88
C GLU A 178 8.26 -7.80 4.47
N ALA A 179 8.50 -6.87 3.57
CA ALA A 179 8.06 -7.02 2.18
C ALA A 179 8.88 -6.15 1.24
N TRP A 180 9.07 -6.64 0.01
CA TRP A 180 9.82 -5.96 -1.03
C TRP A 180 9.11 -6.12 -2.37
N TYR A 181 9.03 -5.06 -3.13
CA TYR A 181 8.47 -5.10 -4.48
C TYR A 181 9.22 -4.21 -5.46
N VAL A 182 9.11 -4.54 -6.73
CA VAL A 182 9.55 -3.74 -7.86
C VAL A 182 8.51 -3.80 -8.97
N ARG A 183 8.23 -2.66 -9.60
CA ARG A 183 7.38 -2.52 -10.80
C ARG A 183 8.06 -1.66 -11.83
N GLY A 184 8.28 -2.21 -13.03
CA GLY A 184 8.69 -1.47 -14.22
C GLY A 184 7.51 -1.28 -15.18
N GLN A 185 7.39 -0.08 -15.77
CA GLN A 185 6.30 0.25 -16.70
C GLN A 185 6.84 1.12 -17.84
N ILE A 186 6.38 0.86 -19.05
CA ILE A 186 6.68 1.64 -20.25
C ILE A 186 5.37 2.16 -20.81
N ASN A 187 5.25 3.48 -20.89
CA ASN A 187 4.11 4.20 -21.42
C ASN A 187 4.43 4.81 -22.78
N ARG A 188 3.44 4.91 -23.64
CA ARG A 188 3.49 5.78 -24.81
C ARG A 188 2.37 6.80 -24.73
N ASN A 189 2.72 8.08 -24.74
CA ASN A 189 1.77 9.18 -24.56
C ASN A 189 1.25 9.68 -25.91
N PHE A 190 -0.06 9.77 -26.07
CA PHE A 190 -0.73 10.35 -27.22
C PHE A 190 -1.60 11.52 -26.77
N ASN A 191 -1.30 12.70 -27.22
CA ASN A 191 -2.13 13.88 -27.01
C ASN A 191 -3.16 13.96 -28.14
N LEU A 192 -4.41 13.56 -27.89
CA LEU A 192 -5.48 13.63 -28.87
C LEU A 192 -5.98 15.06 -29.05
N SER A 193 -5.91 15.86 -28.00
CA SER A 193 -6.21 17.29 -27.99
C SER A 193 -5.47 17.97 -26.86
N ASN A 194 -5.56 19.30 -26.77
CA ASN A 194 -5.01 20.05 -25.62
C ASN A 194 -5.68 19.67 -24.29
N GLN A 195 -6.75 18.90 -24.31
CA GLN A 195 -7.55 18.54 -23.13
C GLN A 195 -7.53 17.04 -22.84
N ILE A 196 -7.16 16.18 -23.79
CA ILE A 196 -7.24 14.73 -23.63
C ILE A 196 -5.92 14.08 -24.02
N SER A 197 -5.36 13.31 -23.11
CA SER A 197 -4.21 12.43 -23.35
C SER A 197 -4.56 10.97 -23.07
N ILE A 198 -4.07 10.09 -23.92
CA ILE A 198 -4.20 8.63 -23.78
C ILE A 198 -2.81 8.04 -23.70
N SER A 199 -2.57 7.20 -22.71
CA SER A 199 -1.27 6.57 -22.46
C SER A 199 -1.42 5.06 -22.30
N PRO A 200 -1.40 4.28 -23.41
CA PRO A 200 -1.23 2.84 -23.31
C PRO A 200 0.12 2.49 -22.70
N TYR A 201 0.16 1.40 -21.94
CA TYR A 201 1.36 0.94 -21.27
C TYR A 201 1.41 -0.58 -21.14
N VAL A 202 2.64 -1.07 -20.93
CA VAL A 202 2.92 -2.42 -20.50
C VAL A 202 3.72 -2.37 -19.22
N TYR A 203 3.54 -3.35 -18.33
CA TYR A 203 4.29 -3.41 -17.08
C TYR A 203 4.66 -4.83 -16.67
N GLY A 204 5.69 -4.93 -15.85
CA GLY A 204 6.04 -6.12 -15.08
C GLY A 204 6.30 -5.74 -13.64
N ALA A 205 5.86 -6.58 -12.71
CA ALA A 205 6.06 -6.39 -11.29
C ALA A 205 6.36 -7.72 -10.59
N ALA A 206 7.18 -7.67 -9.55
CA ALA A 206 7.49 -8.79 -8.69
C ALA A 206 7.65 -8.32 -7.24
N GLY A 207 7.39 -9.21 -6.28
CA GLY A 207 7.55 -8.90 -4.88
C GLY A 207 7.50 -10.15 -4.01
N VAL A 208 7.88 -9.98 -2.75
CA VAL A 208 7.85 -11.01 -1.71
C VAL A 208 7.47 -10.37 -0.39
N ALA A 209 6.64 -11.05 0.38
CA ALA A 209 6.27 -10.69 1.74
C ALA A 209 6.65 -11.85 2.69
N TYR A 210 7.13 -11.49 3.87
CA TYR A 210 7.52 -12.42 4.93
C TYR A 210 6.76 -12.10 6.21
N THR A 211 6.30 -13.16 6.90
CA THR A 211 5.71 -13.12 8.23
C THR A 211 6.75 -13.68 9.21
N LEU A 212 7.17 -12.89 10.21
CA LEU A 212 8.26 -13.26 11.13
C LEU A 212 7.88 -14.45 12.03
N SER A 213 6.72 -14.37 12.67
CA SER A 213 6.18 -15.44 13.53
C SER A 213 4.85 -15.95 12.96
N PRO A 214 4.87 -16.75 11.88
CA PRO A 214 3.65 -17.22 11.25
C PRO A 214 2.93 -18.22 12.15
N THR A 215 1.61 -18.16 12.16
CA THR A 215 0.75 -19.21 12.74
C THR A 215 0.77 -20.46 11.87
N ALA A 216 0.15 -21.56 12.34
CA ALA A 216 0.12 -22.83 11.60
C ALA A 216 -0.59 -22.73 10.23
N ILE A 217 -1.47 -21.74 10.05
CA ILE A 217 -2.23 -21.50 8.82
C ILE A 217 -1.60 -20.39 7.94
N GLU A 218 -0.69 -19.59 8.45
CA GLU A 218 -0.02 -18.54 7.69
C GLU A 218 1.22 -19.05 6.96
N ASN A 219 1.52 -18.45 5.82
CA ASN A 219 2.78 -18.70 5.11
C ASN A 219 3.90 -17.85 5.70
N ARG A 220 5.07 -18.45 5.91
CA ARG A 220 6.26 -17.70 6.30
C ARG A 220 6.71 -16.71 5.20
N SER A 221 6.50 -17.07 3.95
CA SER A 221 6.81 -16.19 2.82
C SER A 221 5.86 -16.43 1.67
N THR A 222 5.46 -15.35 1.00
CA THR A 222 4.66 -15.38 -0.22
C THR A 222 5.35 -14.52 -1.26
N ALA A 223 5.81 -15.13 -2.36
CA ALA A 223 6.34 -14.41 -3.50
C ALA A 223 5.27 -14.30 -4.58
N ALA A 224 5.22 -13.16 -5.26
CA ALA A 224 4.25 -12.92 -6.32
C ALA A 224 4.88 -12.14 -7.47
N LYS A 225 4.33 -12.33 -8.68
CA LYS A 225 4.69 -11.58 -9.88
C LYS A 225 3.46 -11.34 -10.75
N SER A 226 3.50 -10.25 -11.49
CA SER A 226 2.42 -9.81 -12.37
C SER A 226 2.99 -9.20 -13.62
N VAL A 227 2.38 -9.50 -14.76
CA VAL A 227 2.63 -8.78 -16.01
C VAL A 227 1.30 -8.34 -16.58
N GLY A 228 1.26 -7.17 -17.21
CA GLY A 228 0.02 -6.68 -17.75
C GLY A 228 0.21 -5.56 -18.74
N LEU A 229 -0.91 -5.20 -19.34
CA LEU A 229 -1.06 -4.08 -20.24
C LEU A 229 -2.26 -3.24 -19.81
N GLY A 230 -2.19 -1.96 -20.06
CA GLY A 230 -3.27 -1.07 -19.69
C GLY A 230 -3.28 0.22 -20.48
N MET A 231 -4.24 1.05 -20.18
CA MET A 231 -4.41 2.36 -20.76
C MET A 231 -4.83 3.35 -19.69
N GLN A 232 -4.15 4.48 -19.65
CA GLN A 232 -4.55 5.63 -18.85
C GLN A 232 -5.12 6.69 -19.77
N VAL A 233 -6.21 7.29 -19.35
CA VAL A 233 -6.83 8.43 -20.02
C VAL A 233 -6.86 9.58 -19.03
N ARG A 234 -6.37 10.75 -19.43
CA ARG A 234 -6.45 11.98 -18.65
C ARG A 234 -7.17 13.03 -19.47
N GLY A 235 -8.18 13.64 -18.87
CA GLY A 235 -8.93 14.73 -19.44
C GLY A 235 -8.84 15.96 -18.53
N PHE A 236 -8.70 17.15 -19.14
CA PHE A 236 -8.78 18.44 -18.44
C PHE A 236 -9.96 19.21 -19.03
N ASP A 237 -10.91 19.58 -18.22
CA ASP A 237 -11.98 20.47 -18.65
C ASP A 237 -11.67 21.91 -18.26
N LYS A 238 -11.27 22.73 -19.23
CA LYS A 238 -10.96 24.13 -19.05
C LYS A 238 -12.23 25.03 -18.94
N TYR A 239 -13.40 24.52 -19.34
CA TYR A 239 -14.62 25.31 -19.39
C TYR A 239 -15.56 25.08 -18.20
N PHE A 240 -15.42 23.96 -17.50
CA PHE A 240 -16.23 23.60 -16.33
C PHE A 240 -15.33 23.32 -15.12
N PHE A 241 -14.80 24.34 -14.46
CA PHE A 241 -14.21 24.26 -13.12
C PHE A 241 -12.82 23.65 -12.95
N ASP A 242 -11.84 23.86 -13.78
CA ASP A 242 -10.46 23.35 -13.55
C ASP A 242 -10.40 21.86 -13.09
N LYS A 243 -11.38 21.05 -13.53
CA LYS A 243 -11.53 19.66 -13.12
C LYS A 243 -10.65 18.76 -13.96
N SER A 244 -9.91 17.87 -13.31
CA SER A 244 -9.21 16.80 -14.01
C SER A 244 -9.91 15.46 -13.80
N ILE A 245 -10.08 14.71 -14.88
CA ILE A 245 -10.61 13.35 -14.86
C ILE A 245 -9.50 12.42 -15.32
N SER A 246 -9.24 11.38 -14.55
CA SER A 246 -8.30 10.33 -14.94
C SER A 246 -8.97 8.96 -14.83
N GLY A 247 -8.86 8.19 -15.90
CA GLY A 247 -9.31 6.80 -15.96
C GLY A 247 -8.14 5.86 -16.22
N ARG A 248 -8.24 4.64 -15.71
CA ARG A 248 -7.27 3.56 -15.95
C ARG A 248 -8.03 2.26 -16.14
N ILE A 249 -7.65 1.53 -17.19
CA ILE A 249 -8.05 0.15 -17.44
C ILE A 249 -6.77 -0.65 -17.56
N GLU A 250 -6.66 -1.76 -16.83
CA GLU A 250 -5.48 -2.62 -16.84
C GLU A 250 -5.90 -4.08 -16.79
N TYR A 251 -5.34 -4.89 -17.69
CA TYR A 251 -5.46 -6.33 -17.69
C TYR A 251 -4.13 -6.97 -17.35
N SER A 252 -4.14 -7.95 -16.47
CA SER A 252 -2.92 -8.59 -15.97
C SER A 252 -3.05 -10.09 -15.84
N LYS A 253 -1.89 -10.76 -15.93
CA LYS A 253 -1.68 -12.16 -15.60
C LYS A 253 -0.75 -12.25 -14.40
N ASN A 254 -1.14 -13.08 -13.42
CA ASN A 254 -0.57 -13.10 -12.09
C ASN A 254 -0.12 -14.50 -11.72
N TRP A 255 0.92 -14.57 -10.88
CA TRP A 255 1.44 -15.80 -10.28
C TRP A 255 1.85 -15.50 -8.84
N ALA A 256 1.52 -16.39 -7.93
CA ALA A 256 2.00 -16.34 -6.54
C ALA A 256 2.47 -17.73 -6.11
N THR A 257 3.38 -17.78 -5.13
CA THR A 257 3.85 -19.01 -4.50
C THR A 257 3.42 -19.01 -3.04
N GLY A 258 3.17 -20.18 -2.46
CA GLY A 258 2.77 -20.34 -1.06
C GLY A 258 1.56 -21.27 -0.94
N LYS A 259 1.23 -21.71 0.28
CA LYS A 259 0.07 -22.59 0.58
C LYS A 259 -1.30 -21.96 0.27
N LEU A 260 -1.34 -20.76 -0.24
CA LEU A 260 -2.56 -20.11 -0.74
C LEU A 260 -3.22 -20.86 -1.91
N GLU A 261 -2.49 -21.79 -2.56
CA GLU A 261 -3.08 -22.72 -3.55
C GLU A 261 -3.91 -23.83 -2.90
N ASP A 262 -3.66 -24.15 -1.62
CA ASP A 262 -4.31 -25.25 -0.89
C ASP A 262 -5.54 -24.81 -0.06
N LEU A 263 -5.69 -23.52 0.22
CA LEU A 263 -6.93 -22.95 0.76
C LEU A 263 -7.92 -22.82 -0.41
N ALA A 264 -8.74 -23.83 -0.57
CA ALA A 264 -9.51 -24.26 -1.75
C ALA A 264 -10.46 -23.22 -2.39
N ASP A 265 -10.47 -21.95 -2.00
CA ASP A 265 -11.35 -20.95 -2.59
C ASP A 265 -10.75 -19.54 -2.76
N VAL A 266 -9.58 -19.23 -2.22
CA VAL A 266 -8.88 -18.00 -2.63
C VAL A 266 -8.20 -18.30 -3.97
N ARG A 267 -8.97 -18.32 -5.03
CA ARG A 267 -8.45 -18.21 -6.39
C ARG A 267 -7.69 -16.90 -6.47
N LEU A 268 -6.40 -16.96 -6.23
CA LEU A 268 -5.49 -15.90 -6.67
C LEU A 268 -5.73 -15.81 -8.18
N ASN A 269 -6.56 -14.86 -8.57
CA ASN A 269 -7.04 -14.73 -9.93
C ASN A 269 -5.81 -14.69 -10.85
N LYS A 270 -5.59 -15.77 -11.61
CA LYS A 270 -4.50 -15.84 -12.60
C LYS A 270 -4.60 -14.71 -13.62
N GLN A 271 -5.77 -14.08 -13.71
CA GLN A 271 -6.09 -12.94 -14.57
C GLN A 271 -6.92 -11.92 -13.78
N HIS A 272 -6.61 -10.65 -13.93
CA HIS A 272 -7.29 -9.57 -13.22
C HIS A 272 -7.54 -8.39 -14.17
N LEU A 273 -8.75 -7.83 -14.12
CA LEU A 273 -9.12 -6.59 -14.77
C LEU A 273 -9.31 -5.51 -13.72
N LEU A 274 -8.48 -4.49 -13.75
CA LEU A 274 -8.59 -3.31 -12.91
C LEU A 274 -9.19 -2.17 -13.71
N VAL A 275 -10.24 -1.55 -13.18
CA VAL A 275 -10.81 -0.31 -13.70
C VAL A 275 -10.81 0.71 -12.56
N SER A 276 -10.25 1.88 -12.80
CA SER A 276 -10.29 2.97 -11.83
C SER A 276 -10.65 4.29 -12.52
N LEU A 277 -11.40 5.12 -11.81
CA LEU A 277 -11.75 6.47 -12.22
C LEU A 277 -11.48 7.40 -11.03
N ALA A 278 -10.78 8.50 -11.29
CA ALA A 278 -10.55 9.54 -10.30
C ALA A 278 -10.94 10.90 -10.89
N MET A 279 -11.57 11.71 -10.08
CA MET A 279 -11.92 13.10 -10.39
C MET A 279 -11.29 14.00 -9.33
N SER A 280 -10.66 15.09 -9.77
CA SER A 280 -10.17 16.18 -8.92
C SER A 280 -11.01 17.42 -9.22
N PHE A 281 -11.47 18.07 -8.15
CA PHE A 281 -12.32 19.28 -8.20
C PHE A 281 -11.53 20.49 -7.74
#